data_54d513c163c75370d3cc652104604fe2
#
_entry.id   54d513c163c75370d3cc652104604fe2
#
_cell.length_a   1.000
_cell.length_b   1.000
_cell.length_c   1.000
_cell.angle_alpha   90.00
_cell.angle_beta   90.00
_cell.angle_gamma   90.00
#
_symmetry.space_group_name_H-M   'P 1'
#
loop_
_entity.id
_entity.type
_entity.pdbx_description
1 polymer ?
#
loop_
_entity_poly.entity_id
_entity_poly.type
_entity_poly.pdbx_seq_one_letter_code
_entity_poly.pdbx_strand_id
1 'polypeptide(L)'
;MTSDAPDPTAADASASPKDSEKPRERGARRGPLEIELEVSRQRSAGWTIFGLVVGALLIWKLGTVGVWAGIALMVTGAYHAWNLLQTFRYPPGTIVVSENQVSLPRGLCLPNPVVVAPQEVTAVYFLRRSVPWNHAAPVLIIELGARAMAFPRDWFASEADQRHVVHALLAQRGKLEAATADAN
;
A
#
# COMPACT_ATOMS: atom_id res chain seq x y z
N MET A 1 43.97 -61.80 -2.19
CA MET A 1 44.09 -60.67 -1.26
C MET A 1 42.87 -59.79 -1.53
N THR A 2 41.93 -60.05 -0.74
CA THR A 2 40.55 -59.54 -0.74
C THR A 2 40.50 -58.08 -0.26
N SER A 3 39.96 -57.22 -1.09
CA SER A 3 39.67 -55.85 -0.71
C SER A 3 38.16 -55.73 -0.50
N ASP A 4 37.83 -55.64 0.76
CA ASP A 4 36.50 -55.45 1.27
C ASP A 4 36.18 -53.95 1.21
N ALA A 5 35.16 -53.56 0.44
CA ALA A 5 34.63 -52.22 0.41
C ALA A 5 33.32 -52.21 1.21
N PRO A 6 33.16 -51.27 2.17
CA PRO A 6 31.89 -51.17 2.90
C PRO A 6 30.85 -50.37 2.10
N ASP A 7 29.68 -50.93 2.09
CA ASP A 7 28.39 -50.47 1.60
C ASP A 7 27.94 -49.19 2.33
N PRO A 8 27.56 -48.10 1.65
CA PRO A 8 26.92 -46.95 2.29
C PRO A 8 25.40 -47.16 2.36
N THR A 9 24.97 -47.68 3.48
CA THR A 9 23.56 -47.79 3.88
C THR A 9 22.87 -46.44 3.88
N ALA A 10 21.79 -46.42 3.13
CA ALA A 10 20.64 -45.53 3.14
C ALA A 10 20.50 -44.57 4.32
N ALA A 11 20.59 -43.27 4.05
CA ALA A 11 20.02 -42.23 4.86
C ALA A 11 18.70 -41.77 4.21
N ASP A 12 17.66 -42.22 4.81
CA ASP A 12 16.26 -41.89 4.58
C ASP A 12 16.06 -40.38 4.82
N ALA A 13 16.05 -39.58 3.76
CA ALA A 13 15.69 -38.20 3.80
C ALA A 13 14.20 -38.06 3.49
N SER A 14 13.39 -38.26 4.51
CA SER A 14 12.00 -37.87 4.57
C SER A 14 11.87 -36.34 4.41
N ALA A 15 11.96 -35.87 3.18
CA ALA A 15 11.60 -34.51 2.82
C ALA A 15 10.09 -34.44 2.72
N SER A 16 9.48 -33.97 3.78
CA SER A 16 8.09 -33.53 3.81
C SER A 16 7.85 -32.54 2.67
N PRO A 17 6.89 -32.78 1.77
CA PRO A 17 6.55 -31.80 0.75
C PRO A 17 5.97 -30.57 1.46
N LYS A 18 6.71 -29.48 1.42
CA LYS A 18 6.16 -28.15 1.70
C LYS A 18 4.91 -28.00 0.85
N ASP A 19 3.79 -27.93 1.53
CA ASP A 19 2.52 -27.53 0.95
C ASP A 19 2.75 -26.25 0.16
N SER A 20 2.79 -26.41 -1.15
CA SER A 20 2.70 -25.30 -2.09
C SER A 20 1.33 -24.71 -1.88
N GLU A 21 1.28 -23.68 -1.08
CA GLU A 21 0.10 -22.83 -0.89
C GLU A 21 -0.30 -22.30 -2.26
N LYS A 22 -1.14 -23.10 -2.90
CA LYS A 22 -1.78 -22.82 -4.18
C LYS A 22 -2.43 -21.46 -4.03
N PRO A 23 -2.08 -20.45 -4.85
CA PRO A 23 -2.75 -19.16 -4.80
C PRO A 23 -4.24 -19.45 -4.90
N ARG A 24 -5.00 -19.14 -3.87
CA ARG A 24 -6.46 -19.21 -3.89
C ARG A 24 -6.89 -18.31 -5.03
N GLU A 25 -7.15 -18.90 -6.19
CA GLU A 25 -7.93 -18.28 -7.24
C GLU A 25 -9.28 -17.91 -6.59
N ARG A 26 -9.35 -16.69 -6.11
CA ARG A 26 -10.62 -16.08 -5.72
C ARG A 26 -11.42 -16.00 -7.02
N GLY A 27 -12.23 -17.03 -7.22
CA GLY A 27 -13.17 -17.10 -8.33
C GLY A 27 -13.84 -15.74 -8.50
N ALA A 28 -13.98 -15.32 -9.74
CA ALA A 28 -14.53 -14.03 -10.13
C ALA A 28 -15.82 -13.74 -9.37
N ARG A 29 -15.69 -13.07 -8.22
CA ARG A 29 -16.83 -12.57 -7.44
C ARG A 29 -17.46 -11.48 -8.29
N ARG A 30 -18.66 -11.71 -8.77
CA ARG A 30 -19.53 -10.71 -9.41
C ARG A 30 -20.00 -9.61 -8.44
N GLY A 31 -19.29 -9.39 -7.34
CA GLY A 31 -19.55 -8.36 -6.34
C GLY A 31 -18.63 -7.15 -6.52
N PRO A 32 -18.91 -6.05 -5.84
CA PRO A 32 -18.04 -4.88 -5.84
C PRO A 32 -16.62 -5.30 -5.42
N LEU A 33 -15.62 -4.76 -6.10
CA LEU A 33 -14.23 -4.92 -5.67
C LEU A 33 -14.02 -4.00 -4.47
N GLU A 34 -13.65 -4.58 -3.35
CA GLU A 34 -13.34 -3.86 -2.11
C GLU A 34 -11.91 -4.16 -1.71
N ILE A 35 -11.08 -3.12 -1.64
CA ILE A 35 -9.68 -3.20 -1.24
C ILE A 35 -9.46 -2.24 -0.08
N GLU A 36 -9.18 -2.81 1.08
CA GLU A 36 -8.80 -2.06 2.27
C GLU A 36 -7.35 -1.61 2.15
N LEU A 37 -7.10 -0.32 2.44
CA LEU A 37 -5.76 0.24 2.46
C LEU A 37 -5.04 -0.15 3.75
N GLU A 38 -3.77 -0.49 3.65
CA GLU A 38 -2.96 -0.91 4.79
C GLU A 38 -2.22 0.28 5.40
N VAL A 39 -2.24 0.34 6.73
CA VAL A 39 -1.50 1.34 7.49
C VAL A 39 -0.25 0.71 8.09
N SER A 40 0.92 1.15 7.67
CA SER A 40 2.19 0.75 8.30
C SER A 40 2.37 1.43 9.67
N ARG A 41 1.59 0.96 10.67
CA ARG A 41 1.63 1.49 12.05
C ARG A 41 3.02 1.36 12.67
N GLN A 42 3.72 0.27 12.38
CA GLN A 42 5.06 0.01 12.91
C GLN A 42 6.08 1.07 12.46
N ARG A 43 6.04 1.48 11.19
CA ARG A 43 6.93 2.52 10.66
C ARG A 43 6.65 3.87 11.30
N SER A 44 5.38 4.25 11.44
CA SER A 44 4.97 5.51 12.09
C SER A 44 5.34 5.54 13.56
N ALA A 45 5.14 4.43 14.28
CA ALA A 45 5.57 4.30 15.68
C ALA A 45 7.10 4.41 15.83
N GLY A 46 7.86 3.77 14.95
CA GLY A 46 9.33 3.86 14.95
C GLY A 46 9.81 5.30 14.77
N TRP A 47 9.30 6.04 13.80
CA TRP A 47 9.64 7.45 13.58
C TRP A 47 9.19 8.36 14.74
N THR A 48 8.06 8.07 15.37
CA THR A 48 7.59 8.80 16.56
C THR A 48 8.57 8.65 17.70
N ILE A 49 8.91 7.40 18.06
CA ILE A 49 9.83 7.12 19.18
C ILE A 49 11.21 7.71 18.86
N PHE A 50 11.75 7.48 17.67
CA PHE A 50 13.03 8.00 17.24
C PHE A 50 13.07 9.54 17.33
N GLY A 51 12.11 10.22 16.74
CA GLY A 51 12.06 11.69 16.72
C GLY A 51 11.96 12.29 18.13
N LEU A 52 11.12 11.74 18.99
CA LEU A 52 10.95 12.26 20.36
C LEU A 52 12.15 11.97 21.26
N VAL A 53 12.63 10.73 21.28
CA VAL A 53 13.73 10.31 22.16
C VAL A 53 15.05 10.96 21.73
N VAL A 54 15.40 10.84 20.44
CA VAL A 54 16.65 11.43 19.94
C VAL A 54 16.58 12.95 19.96
N GLY A 55 15.43 13.55 19.64
CA GLY A 55 15.24 15.00 19.76
C GLY A 55 15.45 15.50 21.17
N ALA A 56 14.89 14.85 22.19
CA ALA A 56 15.10 15.20 23.59
C ALA A 56 16.56 15.06 24.03
N LEU A 57 17.23 13.98 23.61
CA LEU A 57 18.65 13.75 23.91
C LEU A 57 19.57 14.82 23.31
N LEU A 58 19.29 15.25 22.08
CA LEU A 58 20.05 16.31 21.40
C LEU A 58 19.91 17.64 22.13
N ILE A 59 18.70 18.02 22.55
CA ILE A 59 18.46 19.23 23.34
C ILE A 59 19.24 19.19 24.66
N TRP A 60 19.27 18.03 25.31
CA TRP A 60 19.92 17.91 26.61
C TRP A 60 21.45 17.90 26.53
N LYS A 61 22.05 17.28 25.50
CA LYS A 61 23.49 16.99 25.46
C LYS A 61 24.35 17.90 24.60
N LEU A 62 23.79 18.54 23.54
CA LEU A 62 24.56 19.22 22.49
C LEU A 62 24.49 20.76 22.53
N GLY A 63 23.99 21.39 23.56
CA GLY A 63 23.95 22.86 23.65
C GLY A 63 23.11 23.51 22.53
N THR A 64 23.47 24.73 22.11
CA THR A 64 22.66 25.54 21.20
C THR A 64 22.40 24.87 19.85
N VAL A 65 23.39 24.20 19.27
CA VAL A 65 23.21 23.49 17.98
C VAL A 65 22.28 22.30 18.15
N GLY A 66 22.42 21.58 19.26
CA GLY A 66 21.56 20.44 19.59
C GLY A 66 20.10 20.84 19.82
N VAL A 67 19.86 22.04 20.34
CA VAL A 67 18.51 22.57 20.54
C VAL A 67 17.76 22.70 19.20
N TRP A 68 18.34 23.32 18.19
CA TRP A 68 17.68 23.46 16.90
C TRP A 68 17.44 22.12 16.20
N ALA A 69 18.44 21.25 16.18
CA ALA A 69 18.31 19.92 15.60
C ALA A 69 17.30 19.06 16.37
N GLY A 70 17.32 19.14 17.70
CA GLY A 70 16.39 18.45 18.57
C GLY A 70 14.94 18.90 18.39
N ILE A 71 14.70 20.21 18.26
CA ILE A 71 13.37 20.76 17.98
C ILE A 71 12.86 20.23 16.63
N ALA A 72 13.67 20.26 15.58
CA ALA A 72 13.27 19.76 14.26
C ALA A 72 12.89 18.26 14.31
N LEU A 73 13.66 17.44 15.03
CA LEU A 73 13.35 16.03 15.25
C LEU A 73 12.08 15.82 16.09
N MET A 74 11.88 16.61 17.14
CA MET A 74 10.67 16.53 17.96
C MET A 74 9.42 16.91 17.18
N VAL A 75 9.48 17.95 16.32
CA VAL A 75 8.37 18.32 15.43
C VAL A 75 8.06 17.19 14.47
N THR A 76 9.08 16.56 13.87
CA THR A 76 8.90 15.39 13.01
C THR A 76 8.29 14.21 13.78
N GLY A 77 8.78 13.93 14.97
CA GLY A 77 8.23 12.90 15.86
C GLY A 77 6.76 13.17 16.24
N ALA A 78 6.43 14.41 16.57
CA ALA A 78 5.07 14.83 16.90
C ALA A 78 4.12 14.70 15.69
N TYR A 79 4.59 15.04 14.49
CA TYR A 79 3.82 14.83 13.25
C TYR A 79 3.51 13.34 13.02
N HIS A 80 4.49 12.45 13.21
CA HIS A 80 4.27 11.01 13.09
C HIS A 80 3.37 10.47 14.22
N ALA A 81 3.49 11.00 15.43
CA ALA A 81 2.59 10.66 16.55
C ALA A 81 1.14 11.05 16.23
N TRP A 82 0.93 12.23 15.65
CA TRP A 82 -0.39 12.68 15.22
C TRP A 82 -0.99 11.76 14.15
N ASN A 83 -0.20 11.41 13.13
CA ASN A 83 -0.64 10.47 12.11
C ASN A 83 -0.97 9.10 12.71
N LEU A 84 -0.15 8.62 13.65
CA LEU A 84 -0.41 7.36 14.35
C LEU A 84 -1.72 7.43 15.15
N LEU A 85 -1.97 8.54 15.86
CA LEU A 85 -3.20 8.75 16.61
C LEU A 85 -4.43 8.73 15.70
N GLN A 86 -4.34 9.32 14.51
CA GLN A 86 -5.42 9.27 13.52
C GLN A 86 -5.74 7.83 13.09
N THR A 87 -4.73 6.95 12.98
CA THR A 87 -4.96 5.54 12.62
C THR A 87 -5.72 4.74 13.68
N PHE A 88 -5.69 5.19 14.93
CA PHE A 88 -6.51 4.60 16.00
C PHE A 88 -7.93 5.18 16.04
N ARG A 89 -8.09 6.43 15.59
CA ARG A 89 -9.38 7.11 15.62
C ARG A 89 -10.24 6.79 14.41
N TYR A 90 -9.63 6.58 13.25
CA TYR A 90 -10.31 6.29 11.99
C TYR A 90 -9.77 5.00 11.38
N PRO A 91 -10.66 4.11 10.91
CA PRO A 91 -10.23 2.92 10.19
C PRO A 91 -9.50 3.32 8.89
N PRO A 92 -8.62 2.46 8.38
CA PRO A 92 -8.00 2.69 7.09
C PRO A 92 -9.08 2.82 6.01
N GLY A 93 -8.81 3.69 5.02
CA GLY A 93 -9.76 3.91 3.93
C GLY A 93 -9.88 2.66 3.05
N THR A 94 -11.05 2.48 2.48
CA THR A 94 -11.32 1.38 1.56
C THR A 94 -11.60 1.92 0.16
N ILE A 95 -10.96 1.36 -0.84
CA ILE A 95 -11.31 1.60 -2.25
C ILE A 95 -12.39 0.61 -2.63
N VAL A 96 -13.55 1.12 -3.01
CA VAL A 96 -14.68 0.30 -3.48
C VAL A 96 -14.98 0.65 -4.93
N VAL A 97 -14.93 -0.37 -5.78
CA VAL A 97 -15.27 -0.26 -7.20
C VAL A 97 -16.50 -1.11 -7.47
N SER A 98 -17.64 -0.45 -7.67
CA SER A 98 -18.94 -1.07 -7.99
C SER A 98 -19.36 -0.69 -9.40
N GLU A 99 -20.36 -1.34 -9.95
CA GLU A 99 -20.86 -1.03 -11.30
C GLU A 99 -21.38 0.41 -11.45
N ASN A 100 -21.98 0.97 -10.41
CA ASN A 100 -22.63 2.27 -10.46
C ASN A 100 -21.85 3.39 -9.75
N GLN A 101 -20.85 3.04 -8.94
CA GLN A 101 -20.11 4.04 -8.16
C GLN A 101 -18.69 3.58 -7.84
N VAL A 102 -17.79 4.54 -7.75
CA VAL A 102 -16.42 4.36 -7.29
C VAL A 102 -16.23 5.20 -6.03
N SER A 103 -15.87 4.54 -4.92
CA SER A 103 -15.58 5.21 -3.65
C SER A 103 -14.08 5.21 -3.42
N LEU A 104 -13.49 6.39 -3.32
CA LEU A 104 -12.06 6.59 -3.15
C LEU A 104 -11.80 7.33 -1.83
N PRO A 105 -10.94 6.82 -0.94
CA PRO A 105 -10.59 7.52 0.27
C PRO A 105 -9.74 8.77 -0.06
N ARG A 106 -10.03 9.89 0.59
CA ARG A 106 -9.25 11.13 0.43
C ARG A 106 -7.83 11.04 0.99
N GLY A 107 -7.61 10.09 1.86
CA GLY A 107 -6.34 9.81 2.52
C GLY A 107 -6.44 8.51 3.28
N LEU A 108 -5.31 8.07 3.85
CA LEU A 108 -5.17 6.75 4.45
C LEU A 108 -6.16 6.51 5.62
N CYS A 109 -6.37 7.52 6.48
CA CYS A 109 -7.25 7.45 7.65
C CYS A 109 -8.11 8.72 7.76
N LEU A 110 -8.68 9.20 6.65
CA LEU A 110 -9.57 10.34 6.66
C LEU A 110 -11.03 9.88 6.50
N PRO A 111 -11.94 10.45 7.30
CA PRO A 111 -13.36 10.22 7.11
C PRO A 111 -13.83 10.85 5.78
N ASN A 112 -14.96 10.40 5.30
CA ASN A 112 -15.63 10.90 4.11
C ASN A 112 -14.85 10.59 2.80
N PRO A 113 -15.00 9.37 2.26
CA PRO A 113 -14.49 9.03 0.94
C PRO A 113 -15.14 9.90 -0.14
N VAL A 114 -14.46 10.07 -1.24
CA VAL A 114 -15.01 10.68 -2.45
C VAL A 114 -15.76 9.59 -3.19
N VAL A 115 -17.06 9.76 -3.34
CA VAL A 115 -17.90 8.87 -4.14
C VAL A 115 -18.18 9.56 -5.47
N VAL A 116 -17.82 8.91 -6.55
CA VAL A 116 -17.95 9.42 -7.93
C VAL A 116 -18.62 8.38 -8.81
N ALA A 117 -19.24 8.85 -9.89
CA ALA A 117 -19.71 7.96 -10.93
C ALA A 117 -18.50 7.40 -11.72
N PRO A 118 -18.55 6.14 -12.23
CA PRO A 118 -17.46 5.57 -12.99
C PRO A 118 -17.07 6.39 -14.22
N GLN A 119 -18.02 7.15 -14.79
CA GLN A 119 -17.82 8.05 -15.94
C GLN A 119 -16.91 9.25 -15.61
N GLU A 120 -16.83 9.64 -14.33
CA GLU A 120 -15.98 10.74 -13.88
C GLU A 120 -14.50 10.35 -13.80
N VAL A 121 -14.19 9.04 -13.85
CA VAL A 121 -12.82 8.54 -13.88
C VAL A 121 -12.26 8.72 -15.28
N THR A 122 -11.47 9.77 -15.47
CA THR A 122 -10.91 10.13 -16.79
C THR A 122 -9.66 9.34 -17.14
N ALA A 123 -8.79 9.10 -16.18
CA ALA A 123 -7.58 8.31 -16.40
C ALA A 123 -7.15 7.56 -15.12
N VAL A 124 -6.51 6.41 -15.34
CA VAL A 124 -5.88 5.60 -14.27
C VAL A 124 -4.53 5.14 -14.78
N TYR A 125 -3.46 5.51 -14.06
CA TYR A 125 -2.10 5.15 -14.46
C TYR A 125 -1.14 5.10 -13.27
N PHE A 126 0.02 4.49 -13.51
CA PHE A 126 1.11 4.45 -12.54
C PHE A 126 2.13 5.55 -12.85
N LEU A 127 2.34 6.43 -11.88
CA LEU A 127 3.43 7.40 -11.92
C LEU A 127 4.67 6.76 -11.29
N ARG A 128 5.73 6.56 -12.09
CA ARG A 128 7.04 6.15 -11.60
C ARG A 128 7.95 7.38 -11.54
N ARG A 129 8.37 7.73 -10.34
CA ARG A 129 9.42 8.72 -10.14
C ARG A 129 10.77 8.00 -10.26
N SER A 130 11.40 8.10 -11.41
CA SER A 130 12.76 7.57 -11.60
C SER A 130 13.77 8.67 -11.24
N VAL A 131 14.34 8.57 -10.06
CA VAL A 131 15.55 9.31 -9.70
C VAL A 131 16.71 8.32 -9.60
N PRO A 132 17.93 8.63 -10.08
CA PRO A 132 19.01 7.66 -10.18
C PRO A 132 19.39 6.96 -8.88
N TRP A 133 19.10 7.57 -7.74
CA TRP A 133 19.43 7.06 -6.40
C TRP A 133 18.23 6.52 -5.60
N ASN A 134 17.03 6.60 -6.16
CA ASN A 134 15.82 6.13 -5.46
C ASN A 134 14.84 5.48 -6.44
N HIS A 135 14.75 4.16 -6.37
CA HIS A 135 13.70 3.40 -7.06
C HIS A 135 12.39 3.54 -6.28
N ALA A 136 11.79 4.72 -6.34
CA ALA A 136 10.52 4.97 -5.68
C ALA A 136 9.46 3.98 -6.19
N ALA A 137 8.74 3.39 -5.26
CA ALA A 137 7.61 2.53 -5.58
C ALA A 137 6.58 3.29 -6.43
N PRO A 138 5.92 2.63 -7.39
CA PRO A 138 4.96 3.28 -8.26
C PRO A 138 3.79 3.84 -7.45
N VAL A 139 3.37 5.05 -7.78
CA VAL A 139 2.19 5.69 -7.20
C VAL A 139 1.04 5.52 -8.18
N LEU A 140 -0.08 4.98 -7.72
CA LEU A 140 -1.30 4.91 -8.51
C LEU A 140 -1.96 6.29 -8.54
N ILE A 141 -2.21 6.81 -9.73
CA ILE A 141 -2.93 8.06 -9.95
C ILE A 141 -4.30 7.72 -10.56
N ILE A 142 -5.33 8.28 -9.97
CA ILE A 142 -6.71 8.21 -10.47
C ILE A 142 -7.16 9.65 -10.73
N GLU A 143 -7.44 9.97 -11.98
CA GLU A 143 -7.94 11.29 -12.37
C GLU A 143 -9.47 11.29 -12.43
N LEU A 144 -10.05 12.31 -11.81
CA LEU A 144 -11.48 12.54 -11.70
C LEU A 144 -11.79 13.91 -12.31
N GLY A 145 -11.93 13.98 -13.63
CA GLY A 145 -12.07 15.25 -14.32
C GLY A 145 -10.90 16.19 -14.07
N ALA A 146 -11.14 17.30 -13.34
CA ALA A 146 -10.10 18.29 -13.03
C ALA A 146 -9.27 17.96 -11.76
N ARG A 147 -9.53 16.84 -11.10
CA ARG A 147 -8.83 16.46 -9.86
C ARG A 147 -8.10 15.15 -10.07
N ALA A 148 -6.90 15.03 -9.47
CA ALA A 148 -6.15 13.80 -9.44
C ALA A 148 -5.96 13.35 -7.97
N MET A 149 -6.15 12.06 -7.73
CA MET A 149 -5.92 11.42 -6.45
C MET A 149 -4.73 10.47 -6.56
N ALA A 150 -3.80 10.55 -5.61
CA ALA A 150 -2.59 9.76 -5.60
C ALA A 150 -2.64 8.73 -4.47
N PHE A 151 -2.40 7.48 -4.82
CA PHE A 151 -2.37 6.34 -3.90
C PHE A 151 -0.97 5.72 -3.92
N PRO A 152 -0.11 6.06 -2.93
CA PRO A 152 1.21 5.48 -2.81
C PRO A 152 1.15 3.95 -2.65
N ARG A 153 2.19 3.27 -3.13
CA ARG A 153 2.29 1.81 -3.00
C ARG A 153 2.18 1.32 -1.55
N ASP A 154 2.72 2.09 -0.62
CA ASP A 154 2.75 1.77 0.81
C ASP A 154 1.35 1.74 1.47
N TRP A 155 0.33 2.17 0.76
CA TRP A 155 -1.07 2.10 1.22
C TRP A 155 -1.76 0.79 0.85
N PHE A 156 -1.13 -0.06 0.05
CA PHE A 156 -1.68 -1.35 -0.37
C PHE A 156 -0.93 -2.49 0.31
N ALA A 157 -1.64 -3.53 0.71
CA ALA A 157 -1.04 -4.74 1.29
C ALA A 157 -0.08 -5.42 0.30
N SER A 158 -0.46 -5.45 -0.98
CA SER A 158 0.34 -6.06 -2.03
C SER A 158 0.34 -5.22 -3.32
N GLU A 159 1.34 -5.44 -4.18
CA GLU A 159 1.34 -4.87 -5.54
C GLU A 159 0.19 -5.42 -6.39
N ALA A 160 -0.23 -6.65 -6.10
CA ALA A 160 -1.35 -7.27 -6.76
C ALA A 160 -2.66 -6.51 -6.47
N ASP A 161 -2.88 -6.06 -5.24
CA ASP A 161 -4.07 -5.28 -4.88
C ASP A 161 -4.11 -3.95 -5.61
N GLN A 162 -2.96 -3.27 -5.71
CA GLN A 162 -2.85 -2.04 -6.48
C GLN A 162 -3.18 -2.25 -7.97
N ARG A 163 -2.69 -3.36 -8.56
CA ARG A 163 -3.03 -3.73 -9.95
C ARG A 163 -4.49 -4.12 -10.11
N HIS A 164 -5.08 -4.81 -9.13
CA HIS A 164 -6.49 -5.18 -9.14
C HIS A 164 -7.41 -3.95 -9.21
N VAL A 165 -7.10 -2.88 -8.45
CA VAL A 165 -7.83 -1.61 -8.55
C VAL A 165 -7.78 -1.06 -9.98
N VAL A 166 -6.59 -1.01 -10.59
CA VAL A 166 -6.42 -0.52 -11.96
C VAL A 166 -7.24 -1.34 -12.95
N HIS A 167 -7.12 -2.65 -12.88
CA HIS A 167 -7.86 -3.54 -13.79
C HIS A 167 -9.38 -3.40 -13.62
N ALA A 168 -9.87 -3.25 -12.39
CA ALA A 168 -11.29 -3.07 -12.14
C ALA A 168 -11.81 -1.74 -12.71
N LEU A 169 -11.07 -0.65 -12.52
CA LEU A 169 -11.44 0.66 -13.05
C LEU A 169 -11.40 0.70 -14.58
N LEU A 170 -10.38 0.11 -15.19
CA LEU A 170 -10.28 0.02 -16.65
C LEU A 170 -11.37 -0.88 -17.26
N ALA A 171 -11.70 -1.99 -16.60
CA ALA A 171 -12.79 -2.87 -17.04
C ALA A 171 -14.15 -2.18 -16.98
N GLN A 172 -14.39 -1.35 -15.95
CA GLN A 172 -15.62 -0.56 -15.87
C GLN A 172 -15.69 0.48 -16.99
N ARG A 173 -14.60 1.19 -17.24
CA ARG A 173 -14.54 2.17 -18.31
C ARG A 173 -14.81 1.53 -19.68
N GLY A 174 -14.20 0.38 -19.98
CA GLY A 174 -14.45 -0.35 -21.22
C GLY A 174 -15.90 -0.78 -21.39
N LYS A 175 -16.58 -1.18 -20.31
CA LYS A 175 -18.03 -1.48 -20.35
C LYS A 175 -18.88 -0.26 -20.67
N LEU A 176 -18.53 0.90 -20.13
CA LEU A 176 -19.24 2.16 -20.37
C LEU A 176 -19.04 2.64 -21.80
N GLU A 177 -17.82 2.55 -22.34
CA GLU A 177 -17.53 2.90 -23.73
C GLU A 177 -18.30 1.99 -24.71
N ALA A 178 -18.37 0.68 -24.44
CA ALA A 178 -19.16 -0.26 -25.22
C ALA A 178 -20.66 0.06 -25.17
N ALA A 179 -21.22 0.31 -23.99
CA ALA A 179 -22.62 0.65 -23.83
C ALA A 179 -23.01 1.96 -24.53
N THR A 180 -22.08 2.93 -24.60
CA THR A 180 -22.32 4.19 -25.32
C THR A 180 -22.24 4.01 -26.84
N ALA A 181 -21.38 3.11 -27.30
CA ALA A 181 -21.26 2.79 -28.71
C ALA A 181 -22.52 2.06 -29.26
N ASP A 182 -23.12 1.19 -28.46
CA ASP A 182 -24.34 0.46 -28.82
C ASP A 182 -25.60 1.35 -28.81
N ALA A 183 -25.55 2.52 -28.16
CA ALA A 183 -26.69 3.45 -28.05
C ALA A 183 -26.75 4.50 -29.19
N ASN A 184 -25.69 4.62 -30.02
CA ASN A 184 -25.61 5.52 -31.19
C ASN A 184 -25.77 4.75 -32.48
#